data_28ace9dfdaf51d9bdb060e23ba077493
#
_entry.id   28ace9dfdaf51d9bdb060e23ba077493
#
_cell.length_a   1.000
_cell.length_b   1.000
_cell.length_c   1.000
_cell.angle_alpha   90.00
_cell.angle_beta   90.00
_cell.angle_gamma   90.00
#
_symmetry.space_group_name_H-M   'P 1'
#
loop_
_entity.id
_entity.type
_entity.pdbx_description
1 polymer ?
#
loop_
_entity_poly.entity_id
_entity_poly.type
_entity_poly.pdbx_seq_one_letter_code
_entity_poly.pdbx_strand_id
1 'polypeptide(L)'
;MHVLTLSNIHQSMEPVKVGMKHFKQQSKFILLAITILYNTATCAQSLSYIQAEQYILHNSYSTQASQALQQASQLEATALKGLALPRVDLNVRAYSYHQELEVPLGGIKNNLEQTLSNNVNQKVDQWLGESSNTAVIKDEIGQSIQDGVGLIPNAYQLNLDNQVVQPTISMMIPLYTGGLISSTKEMAQINADRQQLNDQQQQDLQRFELIQVYFNSQLQQQLLAASQYNLKAIQGHYQNALKLEQQGFISKGQRMQFEVAKNNAERGLQNSEANYRSSLFQLNNLLQSSQIKDLSTPLFVNKTPSTSLNTLLKSYPEQSVLIRKMQKDIQLANAQVKIKSAATKPNVFAFGEYGLEDNPHWIVGVAARYNLFSGVDHKKSIQAAELQRYATELMTARSKQEIETLIYKSYSEMLTAQQSDILLEQNLKAALENLRIQELSFKEDMATANQVIDAQNMLSGLKAEMALNAYKYVMSLATLLHSHGSIDQFSEYLTQPNTHYINS
;
A
#
# COMPACT_ATOMS: atom_id res chain seq x y z
N MET A 1 9.28 -51.93 -23.29
CA MET A 1 8.41 -52.95 -22.67
C MET A 1 9.26 -53.72 -21.67
N HIS A 2 9.33 -53.26 -20.44
CA HIS A 2 9.61 -54.05 -19.24
C HIS A 2 9.29 -53.16 -18.04
N VAL A 3 8.21 -53.55 -17.38
CA VAL A 3 7.72 -53.04 -16.12
C VAL A 3 8.61 -53.64 -15.02
N LEU A 4 9.19 -52.81 -14.15
CA LEU A 4 9.79 -53.24 -12.90
C LEU A 4 9.02 -52.64 -11.72
N THR A 5 8.36 -53.55 -11.04
CA THR A 5 7.57 -53.41 -9.83
C THR A 5 8.43 -53.05 -8.63
N LEU A 6 8.03 -52.01 -7.94
CA LEU A 6 8.50 -51.66 -6.59
C LEU A 6 7.77 -52.55 -5.58
N SER A 7 8.47 -53.48 -4.96
CA SER A 7 8.04 -54.09 -3.68
C SER A 7 9.26 -54.31 -2.78
N ASN A 8 9.05 -54.00 -1.49
CA ASN A 8 9.87 -54.33 -0.31
C ASN A 8 11.05 -53.39 0.02
N ILE A 9 10.72 -52.35 0.83
CA ILE A 9 11.50 -52.00 2.01
C ILE A 9 10.48 -51.64 3.12
N HIS A 10 10.12 -52.66 3.88
CA HIS A 10 9.40 -52.54 5.14
C HIS A 10 10.24 -53.27 6.20
N GLN A 11 11.04 -52.54 6.98
CA GLN A 11 11.47 -52.99 8.32
C GLN A 11 12.16 -51.89 9.10
N SER A 12 11.66 -51.71 10.32
CA SER A 12 12.27 -51.11 11.52
C SER A 12 12.30 -49.57 11.62
N MET A 13 11.21 -49.00 12.16
CA MET A 13 11.28 -47.89 13.13
C MET A 13 10.25 -48.13 14.23
N GLU A 14 10.73 -48.47 15.41
CA GLU A 14 9.93 -48.53 16.65
C GLU A 14 9.41 -47.13 17.02
N PRO A 15 8.16 -47.00 17.52
CA PRO A 15 7.63 -45.73 17.97
C PRO A 15 8.11 -45.44 19.42
N VAL A 16 8.83 -44.34 19.57
CA VAL A 16 9.10 -43.72 20.88
C VAL A 16 7.78 -43.27 21.51
N LYS A 17 7.30 -44.02 22.49
CA LYS A 17 6.20 -43.63 23.39
C LYS A 17 6.71 -42.60 24.40
N VAL A 18 6.49 -41.30 24.16
CA VAL A 18 6.63 -40.26 25.20
C VAL A 18 5.37 -39.39 25.22
N GLY A 19 4.64 -39.46 26.32
CA GLY A 19 3.94 -38.28 26.87
C GLY A 19 2.57 -37.85 26.32
N MET A 20 1.59 -38.76 26.14
CA MET A 20 0.22 -38.41 25.76
C MET A 20 -0.78 -38.40 26.93
N LYS A 21 -0.39 -37.96 28.12
CA LYS A 21 -1.32 -37.84 29.26
C LYS A 21 -1.64 -36.41 29.72
N HIS A 22 -0.90 -35.38 29.26
CA HIS A 22 -1.19 -34.00 29.66
C HIS A 22 -2.01 -33.19 28.64
N PHE A 23 -2.27 -33.70 27.44
CA PHE A 23 -2.97 -32.94 26.40
C PHE A 23 -4.51 -33.04 26.46
N LYS A 24 -5.06 -34.02 27.18
CA LYS A 24 -6.53 -34.22 27.30
C LYS A 24 -7.21 -33.36 28.38
N GLN A 25 -6.47 -32.74 29.28
CA GLN A 25 -7.06 -31.91 30.33
C GLN A 25 -7.13 -30.42 29.98
N GLN A 26 -6.29 -29.92 29.06
CA GLN A 26 -6.35 -28.55 28.60
C GLN A 26 -7.39 -28.30 27.48
N SER A 27 -7.77 -29.33 26.71
CA SER A 27 -8.78 -29.19 25.66
C SER A 27 -10.21 -28.97 26.18
N LYS A 28 -10.51 -29.41 27.41
CA LYS A 28 -11.84 -29.21 28.04
C LYS A 28 -12.02 -27.79 28.61
N PHE A 29 -10.94 -27.12 29.02
CA PHE A 29 -11.01 -25.73 29.49
C PHE A 29 -11.06 -24.71 28.31
N ILE A 30 -10.48 -25.04 27.18
CA ILE A 30 -10.53 -24.20 25.97
C ILE A 30 -11.91 -24.27 25.29
N LEU A 31 -12.58 -25.43 25.31
CA LEU A 31 -13.94 -25.55 24.78
C LEU A 31 -15.00 -24.84 25.66
N LEU A 32 -14.78 -24.75 26.99
CA LEU A 32 -15.69 -24.05 27.90
C LEU A 32 -15.51 -22.54 27.87
N ALA A 33 -14.32 -22.03 27.50
CA ALA A 33 -14.06 -20.62 27.33
C ALA A 33 -14.60 -20.07 26.00
N ILE A 34 -14.72 -20.90 24.98
CA ILE A 34 -15.25 -20.51 23.65
C ILE A 34 -16.78 -20.43 23.65
N THR A 35 -17.48 -21.16 24.53
CA THR A 35 -18.95 -21.09 24.60
C THR A 35 -19.50 -19.92 25.44
N ILE A 36 -18.66 -19.17 26.17
CA ILE A 36 -19.09 -17.98 26.94
C ILE A 36 -19.00 -16.69 26.11
N LEU A 37 -18.32 -16.71 24.96
CA LEU A 37 -18.12 -15.52 24.10
C LEU A 37 -19.18 -15.36 22.99
N TYR A 38 -20.20 -16.20 22.89
CA TYR A 38 -21.23 -16.13 21.84
C TYR A 38 -22.62 -15.70 22.32
N ASN A 39 -22.71 -14.97 23.45
CA ASN A 39 -23.93 -14.27 23.83
C ASN A 39 -23.70 -12.76 23.91
N THR A 40 -23.15 -12.15 22.89
CA THR A 40 -23.37 -10.71 22.70
C THR A 40 -24.73 -10.57 22.02
N ALA A 41 -25.72 -10.20 22.81
CA ALA A 41 -26.97 -9.65 22.30
C ALA A 41 -26.61 -8.65 21.18
N THR A 42 -27.11 -8.87 19.98
CA THR A 42 -27.05 -7.92 18.85
C THR A 42 -27.94 -6.74 19.20
N CYS A 43 -27.58 -5.94 20.20
CA CYS A 43 -27.98 -4.55 20.24
C CYS A 43 -27.39 -3.92 18.98
N ALA A 44 -28.22 -3.31 18.15
CA ALA A 44 -27.78 -2.48 17.06
C ALA A 44 -26.88 -1.38 17.67
N GLN A 45 -25.58 -1.62 17.65
CA GLN A 45 -24.60 -0.74 18.29
C GLN A 45 -24.37 0.40 17.31
N SER A 46 -24.65 1.62 17.75
CA SER A 46 -24.30 2.82 16.98
C SER A 46 -22.76 2.88 16.87
N LEU A 47 -22.27 2.98 15.64
CA LEU A 47 -20.83 2.97 15.35
C LEU A 47 -20.29 4.39 15.42
N SER A 48 -19.28 4.63 16.28
CA SER A 48 -18.51 5.86 16.26
C SER A 48 -17.44 5.84 15.16
N TYR A 49 -17.02 7.04 14.70
CA TYR A 49 -15.91 7.17 13.75
C TYR A 49 -14.62 6.53 14.28
N ILE A 50 -14.28 6.75 15.54
CA ILE A 50 -13.07 6.21 16.17
C ILE A 50 -13.07 4.67 16.16
N GLN A 51 -14.21 4.05 16.47
CA GLN A 51 -14.35 2.59 16.40
C GLN A 51 -14.21 2.08 14.95
N ALA A 52 -14.82 2.79 13.99
CA ALA A 52 -14.72 2.46 12.58
C ALA A 52 -13.26 2.58 12.06
N GLU A 53 -12.53 3.61 12.49
CA GLU A 53 -11.11 3.81 12.16
C GLU A 53 -10.23 2.67 12.70
N GLN A 54 -10.40 2.32 13.96
CA GLN A 54 -9.67 1.19 14.55
C GLN A 54 -9.96 -0.11 13.83
N TYR A 55 -11.22 -0.34 13.47
CA TYR A 55 -11.62 -1.55 12.76
C TYR A 55 -11.01 -1.65 11.37
N ILE A 56 -11.08 -0.58 10.55
CA ILE A 56 -10.57 -0.60 9.17
C ILE A 56 -9.06 -0.76 9.12
N LEU A 57 -8.32 -0.12 10.03
CA LEU A 57 -6.86 -0.20 10.08
C LEU A 57 -6.35 -1.61 10.44
N HIS A 58 -7.14 -2.42 11.15
CA HIS A 58 -6.74 -3.77 11.54
C HIS A 58 -7.27 -4.86 10.61
N ASN A 59 -8.47 -4.70 10.05
CA ASN A 59 -9.19 -5.78 9.39
C ASN A 59 -9.30 -5.63 7.87
N SER A 60 -8.99 -4.46 7.30
CA SER A 60 -9.09 -4.25 5.86
C SER A 60 -8.14 -5.15 5.07
N TYR A 61 -8.63 -5.72 3.96
CA TYR A 61 -7.80 -6.49 3.03
C TYR A 61 -6.63 -5.68 2.47
N SER A 62 -6.80 -4.39 2.23
CA SER A 62 -5.72 -3.54 1.72
C SER A 62 -4.63 -3.29 2.76
N THR A 63 -4.97 -3.16 4.06
CA THR A 63 -3.98 -3.11 5.14
C THR A 63 -3.20 -4.42 5.24
N GLN A 64 -3.89 -5.56 5.25
CA GLN A 64 -3.25 -6.87 5.32
C GLN A 64 -2.32 -7.11 4.11
N ALA A 65 -2.77 -6.75 2.91
CA ALA A 65 -1.95 -6.85 1.70
C ALA A 65 -0.71 -5.94 1.77
N SER A 66 -0.86 -4.70 2.22
CA SER A 66 0.23 -3.74 2.36
C SER A 66 1.28 -4.21 3.38
N GLN A 67 0.85 -4.73 4.54
CA GLN A 67 1.72 -5.31 5.55
C GLN A 67 2.47 -6.54 5.04
N ALA A 68 1.79 -7.42 4.29
CA ALA A 68 2.42 -8.58 3.66
C ALA A 68 3.51 -8.16 2.65
N LEU A 69 3.26 -7.14 1.82
CA LEU A 69 4.24 -6.59 0.89
C LEU A 69 5.42 -5.91 1.61
N GLN A 70 5.16 -5.22 2.73
CA GLN A 70 6.22 -4.65 3.56
C GLN A 70 7.13 -5.75 4.14
N GLN A 71 6.54 -6.82 4.70
CA GLN A 71 7.29 -7.96 5.22
C GLN A 71 8.09 -8.66 4.12
N ALA A 72 7.49 -8.88 2.94
CA ALA A 72 8.17 -9.47 1.79
C ALA A 72 9.40 -8.65 1.38
N SER A 73 9.25 -7.33 1.23
CA SER A 73 10.36 -6.45 0.87
C SER A 73 11.47 -6.41 1.92
N GLN A 74 11.12 -6.54 3.21
CA GLN A 74 12.08 -6.62 4.30
C GLN A 74 12.85 -7.94 4.30
N LEU A 75 12.17 -9.04 3.98
CA LEU A 75 12.80 -10.35 3.80
C LEU A 75 13.75 -10.35 2.60
N GLU A 76 13.35 -9.76 1.47
CA GLU A 76 14.21 -9.58 0.29
C GLU A 76 15.48 -8.78 0.61
N ALA A 77 15.35 -7.63 1.31
CA ALA A 77 16.50 -6.84 1.74
C ALA A 77 17.42 -7.62 2.68
N THR A 78 16.84 -8.46 3.55
CA THR A 78 17.60 -9.32 4.47
C THR A 78 18.30 -10.45 3.74
N ALA A 79 17.64 -11.07 2.75
CA ALA A 79 18.23 -12.13 1.92
C ALA A 79 19.48 -11.65 1.17
N LEU A 80 19.47 -10.39 0.71
CA LEU A 80 20.60 -9.80 -0.01
C LEU A 80 21.78 -9.40 0.89
N LYS A 81 21.64 -9.41 2.23
CA LYS A 81 22.77 -9.12 3.15
C LYS A 81 23.93 -10.06 2.97
N GLY A 82 23.67 -11.30 2.56
CA GLY A 82 24.66 -12.33 2.31
C GLY A 82 25.43 -12.21 0.98
N LEU A 83 25.14 -11.24 0.10
CA LEU A 83 25.76 -11.14 -1.23
C LEU A 83 27.29 -11.04 -1.25
N ALA A 84 27.91 -10.59 -0.17
CA ALA A 84 29.38 -10.51 -0.03
C ALA A 84 29.97 -11.75 0.67
N LEU A 85 29.13 -12.71 1.11
CA LEU A 85 29.60 -13.93 1.76
C LEU A 85 30.10 -14.94 0.73
N PRO A 86 30.95 -15.90 1.17
CA PRO A 86 31.33 -17.02 0.32
C PRO A 86 30.11 -17.77 -0.20
N ARG A 87 30.13 -18.04 -1.48
CA ARG A 87 29.17 -18.96 -2.11
C ARG A 87 29.83 -20.31 -2.27
N VAL A 88 29.17 -21.36 -1.83
CA VAL A 88 29.64 -22.74 -1.95
C VAL A 88 28.60 -23.53 -2.77
N ASP A 89 29.05 -24.18 -3.83
CA ASP A 89 28.21 -24.96 -4.73
C ASP A 89 28.79 -26.36 -4.87
N LEU A 90 27.89 -27.35 -4.94
CA LEU A 90 28.20 -28.70 -5.34
C LEU A 90 27.83 -28.85 -6.83
N ASN A 91 28.79 -29.17 -7.65
CA ASN A 91 28.61 -29.39 -9.09
C ASN A 91 28.87 -30.84 -9.42
N VAL A 92 28.04 -31.43 -10.28
CA VAL A 92 28.27 -32.76 -10.84
C VAL A 92 28.26 -32.62 -12.34
N ARG A 93 29.36 -32.94 -12.98
CA ARG A 93 29.49 -32.94 -14.43
C ARG A 93 29.53 -34.41 -14.92
N ALA A 94 28.70 -34.72 -15.89
CA ALA A 94 28.77 -35.99 -16.60
C ALA A 94 28.94 -35.66 -18.07
N TYR A 95 30.04 -36.09 -18.66
CA TYR A 95 30.26 -35.90 -20.09
C TYR A 95 30.90 -37.12 -20.72
N SER A 96 30.64 -37.35 -21.96
CA SER A 96 31.29 -38.38 -22.78
C SER A 96 32.30 -37.69 -23.67
N TYR A 97 33.51 -38.19 -23.62
CA TYR A 97 34.63 -37.65 -24.39
C TYR A 97 35.24 -38.75 -25.24
N HIS A 98 35.43 -38.47 -26.51
CA HIS A 98 36.06 -39.36 -27.45
C HIS A 98 37.16 -38.57 -28.16
N GLN A 99 38.39 -38.68 -27.61
CA GLN A 99 39.55 -38.13 -28.27
C GLN A 99 40.80 -39.00 -27.97
N GLU A 100 41.39 -39.46 -29.03
CA GLU A 100 42.74 -40.05 -28.97
C GLU A 100 43.76 -38.91 -29.04
N LEU A 101 44.40 -38.62 -27.91
CA LEU A 101 45.50 -37.64 -27.84
C LEU A 101 46.79 -38.38 -27.63
N GLU A 102 47.57 -38.57 -28.66
CA GLU A 102 49.02 -38.84 -28.57
C GLU A 102 49.74 -37.52 -28.39
N VAL A 103 50.21 -37.23 -27.17
CA VAL A 103 50.88 -35.99 -26.85
C VAL A 103 52.38 -36.24 -26.69
N PRO A 104 53.22 -35.84 -27.66
CA PRO A 104 54.69 -35.82 -27.44
C PRO A 104 55.06 -34.64 -26.52
N LEU A 105 55.58 -34.91 -25.36
CA LEU A 105 55.67 -34.01 -24.20
C LEU A 105 56.85 -33.01 -24.19
N GLY A 106 57.71 -33.01 -25.18
CA GLY A 106 58.91 -32.13 -25.16
C GLY A 106 58.68 -30.67 -25.54
N GLY A 107 57.59 -30.33 -26.25
CA GLY A 107 57.35 -28.96 -26.75
C GLY A 107 56.19 -28.20 -26.06
N ILE A 108 55.49 -28.85 -25.19
CA ILE A 108 54.17 -28.39 -24.70
C ILE A 108 54.23 -27.43 -23.51
N LYS A 109 55.28 -27.51 -22.72
CA LYS A 109 55.39 -26.78 -21.47
C LYS A 109 55.37 -25.24 -21.65
N ASN A 110 55.98 -24.74 -22.73
CA ASN A 110 56.09 -23.29 -22.97
C ASN A 110 54.83 -22.70 -23.68
N ASN A 111 54.06 -23.51 -24.37
CA ASN A 111 52.82 -23.05 -25.03
C ASN A 111 51.58 -23.15 -24.08
N LEU A 112 51.64 -24.00 -23.08
CA LEU A 112 50.51 -24.24 -22.18
C LEU A 112 50.25 -23.07 -21.23
N GLU A 113 51.30 -22.43 -20.72
CA GLU A 113 51.18 -21.26 -19.83
C GLU A 113 50.45 -20.08 -20.49
N GLN A 114 50.74 -19.81 -21.78
CA GLN A 114 50.07 -18.75 -22.53
C GLN A 114 48.62 -19.10 -22.90
N THR A 115 48.38 -20.36 -23.26
CA THR A 115 47.04 -20.82 -23.65
C THR A 115 46.09 -20.85 -22.43
N LEU A 116 46.57 -21.20 -21.27
CA LEU A 116 45.80 -21.23 -20.02
C LEU A 116 45.49 -19.82 -19.52
N SER A 117 46.41 -18.89 -19.57
CA SER A 117 46.18 -17.49 -19.22
C SER A 117 45.10 -16.87 -20.13
N ASN A 118 45.18 -17.15 -21.44
CA ASN A 118 44.16 -16.64 -22.40
C ASN A 118 42.78 -17.29 -22.24
N ASN A 119 42.74 -18.58 -21.96
CA ASN A 119 41.45 -19.28 -21.73
C ASN A 119 40.80 -18.92 -20.41
N VAL A 120 41.57 -18.75 -19.34
CA VAL A 120 41.10 -18.28 -18.04
C VAL A 120 40.55 -16.85 -18.19
N ASN A 121 41.24 -15.98 -18.88
CA ASN A 121 40.78 -14.61 -19.12
C ASN A 121 39.51 -14.57 -19.96
N GLN A 122 39.44 -15.34 -21.05
CA GLN A 122 38.27 -15.37 -21.96
C GLN A 122 37.04 -15.95 -21.27
N LYS A 123 37.19 -16.88 -20.35
CA LYS A 123 36.08 -17.56 -19.68
C LYS A 123 35.58 -16.84 -18.44
N VAL A 124 36.46 -16.16 -17.74
CA VAL A 124 36.08 -15.18 -16.71
C VAL A 124 35.35 -13.98 -17.33
N ASP A 125 35.68 -13.64 -18.59
CA ASP A 125 34.98 -12.56 -19.32
C ASP A 125 33.49 -12.84 -19.65
N GLN A 126 33.12 -14.05 -19.98
CA GLN A 126 31.73 -14.42 -20.18
C GLN A 126 30.89 -14.34 -18.88
N TRP A 127 31.52 -14.51 -17.74
CA TRP A 127 30.84 -14.73 -16.48
C TRP A 127 30.32 -13.46 -15.79
N LEU A 128 30.96 -12.36 -15.97
CA LEU A 128 30.66 -11.13 -15.24
C LEU A 128 29.67 -10.21 -15.97
N GLY A 129 29.21 -10.60 -17.16
CA GLY A 129 28.23 -9.86 -17.94
C GLY A 129 26.77 -10.20 -17.69
N GLU A 130 26.45 -11.36 -17.14
CA GLU A 130 25.06 -11.82 -16.92
C GLU A 130 24.91 -12.42 -15.52
N SER A 131 23.99 -11.86 -14.74
CA SER A 131 23.72 -12.21 -13.33
C SER A 131 23.14 -13.62 -13.10
N SER A 132 22.91 -14.43 -14.14
CA SER A 132 22.34 -15.76 -14.05
C SER A 132 23.29 -16.92 -14.44
N ASN A 133 24.51 -16.65 -14.88
CA ASN A 133 25.38 -17.66 -15.49
C ASN A 133 26.62 -18.05 -14.65
N THR A 134 26.46 -18.09 -13.35
CA THR A 134 27.49 -18.62 -12.44
C THR A 134 27.90 -20.08 -12.75
N ALA A 135 27.01 -20.87 -13.32
CA ALA A 135 27.29 -22.26 -13.70
C ALA A 135 28.27 -22.35 -14.86
N VAL A 136 28.13 -21.51 -15.88
CA VAL A 136 28.95 -21.57 -17.10
C VAL A 136 30.42 -21.24 -16.83
N ILE A 137 30.69 -20.26 -15.97
CA ILE A 137 32.07 -19.88 -15.62
C ILE A 137 32.79 -20.97 -14.85
N LYS A 138 32.07 -21.60 -13.95
CA LYS A 138 32.63 -22.73 -13.20
C LYS A 138 33.01 -23.88 -14.12
N ASP A 139 32.21 -24.16 -15.13
CA ASP A 139 32.48 -25.19 -16.10
C ASP A 139 33.79 -24.88 -16.85
N GLU A 140 34.02 -23.66 -17.21
CA GLU A 140 35.18 -23.29 -17.99
C GLU A 140 36.44 -23.09 -17.16
N ILE A 141 36.34 -22.52 -15.97
CA ILE A 141 37.48 -22.48 -15.00
C ILE A 141 37.86 -23.90 -14.56
N GLY A 142 36.86 -24.74 -14.27
CA GLY A 142 37.08 -26.13 -13.90
C GLY A 142 37.77 -26.95 -15.00
N GLN A 143 37.35 -26.82 -16.26
CA GLN A 143 38.00 -27.49 -17.40
C GLN A 143 39.46 -27.00 -17.58
N SER A 144 39.68 -25.68 -17.54
CA SER A 144 41.03 -25.10 -17.72
C SER A 144 42.01 -25.44 -16.57
N ILE A 145 41.46 -25.64 -15.39
CA ILE A 145 42.22 -26.01 -14.18
C ILE A 145 42.39 -27.52 -14.07
N GLN A 146 41.44 -28.31 -14.54
CA GLN A 146 41.51 -29.78 -14.60
C GLN A 146 42.55 -30.27 -15.61
N ASP A 147 42.73 -29.59 -16.71
CA ASP A 147 43.81 -29.82 -17.65
C ASP A 147 45.20 -29.53 -17.02
N GLY A 148 45.17 -29.13 -15.75
CA GLY A 148 46.17 -29.07 -14.69
C GLY A 148 47.64 -29.11 -15.09
N VAL A 149 48.14 -27.96 -15.46
CA VAL A 149 49.56 -27.73 -15.84
C VAL A 149 50.55 -28.06 -14.72
N GLY A 150 50.06 -28.25 -13.51
CA GLY A 150 50.90 -28.44 -12.33
C GLY A 150 51.44 -29.86 -12.09
N LEU A 151 50.86 -30.89 -12.66
CA LEU A 151 51.12 -32.28 -12.24
C LEU A 151 51.41 -33.27 -13.39
N ILE A 152 51.96 -32.82 -14.55
CA ILE A 152 52.27 -33.68 -15.68
C ILE A 152 53.61 -34.38 -15.47
N PRO A 153 53.66 -35.71 -15.33
CA PRO A 153 54.90 -36.50 -15.49
C PRO A 153 55.37 -36.47 -16.94
N ASN A 154 56.67 -36.64 -17.19
CA ASN A 154 57.33 -36.41 -18.48
C ASN A 154 56.94 -37.36 -19.65
N ALA A 155 56.01 -38.24 -19.48
CA ALA A 155 55.37 -39.04 -20.53
C ALA A 155 54.11 -39.70 -19.98
N TYR A 156 52.94 -39.38 -20.52
CA TYR A 156 51.72 -40.09 -20.20
C TYR A 156 50.91 -40.39 -21.46
N GLN A 157 50.57 -41.67 -21.67
CA GLN A 157 49.44 -42.07 -22.48
C GLN A 157 48.19 -41.89 -21.67
N LEU A 158 47.43 -40.86 -21.96
CA LEU A 158 46.10 -40.65 -21.41
C LEU A 158 45.09 -41.47 -22.18
N ASN A 159 44.79 -42.66 -21.68
CA ASN A 159 43.55 -43.33 -22.02
C ASN A 159 42.41 -42.62 -21.29
N LEU A 160 41.79 -41.65 -21.93
CA LEU A 160 40.60 -40.98 -21.40
C LEU A 160 39.40 -41.88 -21.68
N ASP A 161 38.85 -42.48 -20.61
CA ASP A 161 37.61 -43.30 -20.73
C ASP A 161 36.46 -42.43 -21.25
N ASN A 162 35.63 -43.04 -22.07
CA ASN A 162 34.51 -42.38 -22.80
C ASN A 162 33.41 -41.73 -21.90
N GLN A 163 33.45 -41.95 -20.60
CA GLN A 163 32.49 -41.39 -19.66
C GLN A 163 33.16 -40.95 -18.38
N VAL A 164 33.04 -39.67 -18.10
CA VAL A 164 33.59 -39.05 -16.87
C VAL A 164 32.43 -38.43 -16.07
N VAL A 165 32.36 -38.76 -14.80
CA VAL A 165 31.47 -38.11 -13.82
C VAL A 165 32.35 -37.44 -12.78
N GLN A 166 32.29 -36.10 -12.73
CA GLN A 166 33.14 -35.29 -11.85
C GLN A 166 32.27 -34.51 -10.87
N PRO A 167 32.12 -34.97 -9.62
CA PRO A 167 31.56 -34.16 -8.56
C PRO A 167 32.64 -33.21 -8.00
N THR A 168 32.33 -31.92 -7.92
CA THR A 168 33.27 -30.89 -7.38
C THR A 168 32.53 -29.99 -6.38
N ILE A 169 33.23 -29.56 -5.33
CA ILE A 169 32.77 -28.48 -4.47
C ILE A 169 33.58 -27.24 -4.86
N SER A 170 32.84 -26.17 -5.22
CA SER A 170 33.45 -24.89 -5.56
C SER A 170 32.99 -23.80 -4.59
N MET A 171 33.94 -22.90 -4.27
CA MET A 171 33.71 -21.75 -3.42
C MET A 171 34.14 -20.47 -4.13
N MET A 172 33.35 -19.39 -3.97
CA MET A 172 33.67 -18.08 -4.50
C MET A 172 33.36 -16.99 -3.49
N ILE A 173 34.30 -16.04 -3.35
CA ILE A 173 34.17 -14.89 -2.45
C ILE A 173 34.42 -13.62 -3.27
N PRO A 174 33.43 -12.72 -3.43
CA PRO A 174 33.69 -11.43 -4.05
C PRO A 174 34.47 -10.53 -3.10
N LEU A 175 35.72 -10.18 -3.47
CA LEU A 175 36.58 -9.29 -2.70
C LEU A 175 36.32 -7.82 -3.04
N TYR A 176 36.14 -7.53 -4.32
CA TYR A 176 35.80 -6.18 -4.82
C TYR A 176 34.97 -6.28 -6.09
N THR A 177 33.84 -5.56 -6.14
CA THR A 177 32.89 -5.58 -7.27
C THR A 177 32.60 -4.19 -7.81
N GLY A 178 33.55 -3.27 -7.73
CA GLY A 178 33.36 -1.89 -8.19
C GLY A 178 32.30 -1.10 -7.45
N GLY A 179 31.74 -1.64 -6.36
CA GLY A 179 30.61 -1.09 -5.64
C GLY A 179 29.25 -1.70 -6.02
N LEU A 180 29.20 -2.70 -6.92
CA LEU A 180 27.96 -3.34 -7.35
C LEU A 180 27.19 -3.96 -6.17
N ILE A 181 27.86 -4.80 -5.37
CA ILE A 181 27.23 -5.49 -4.22
C ILE A 181 26.74 -4.47 -3.18
N SER A 182 27.56 -3.48 -2.83
CA SER A 182 27.17 -2.47 -1.84
C SER A 182 25.99 -1.64 -2.32
N SER A 183 25.97 -1.21 -3.59
CA SER A 183 24.85 -0.44 -4.15
C SER A 183 23.59 -1.30 -4.33
N THR A 184 23.72 -2.60 -4.62
CA THR A 184 22.56 -3.52 -4.67
C THR A 184 21.95 -3.70 -3.28
N LYS A 185 22.77 -3.87 -2.23
CA LYS A 185 22.29 -3.93 -0.84
C LYS A 185 21.65 -2.61 -0.41
N GLU A 186 22.25 -1.48 -0.76
CA GLU A 186 21.70 -0.13 -0.52
C GLU A 186 20.34 0.02 -1.19
N MET A 187 20.22 -0.38 -2.46
CA MET A 187 18.96 -0.33 -3.21
C MET A 187 17.87 -1.21 -2.58
N ALA A 188 18.21 -2.42 -2.16
CA ALA A 188 17.28 -3.32 -1.49
C ALA A 188 16.78 -2.75 -0.15
N GLN A 189 17.67 -2.14 0.63
CA GLN A 189 17.29 -1.49 1.89
C GLN A 189 16.38 -0.27 1.63
N ILE A 190 16.71 0.57 0.63
CA ILE A 190 15.87 1.71 0.26
C ILE A 190 14.48 1.24 -0.21
N ASN A 191 14.41 0.13 -0.96
CA ASN A 191 13.13 -0.46 -1.37
C ASN A 191 12.30 -0.94 -0.17
N ALA A 192 12.93 -1.57 0.83
CA ALA A 192 12.25 -1.96 2.07
C ALA A 192 11.72 -0.75 2.84
N ASP A 193 12.53 0.30 2.99
CA ASP A 193 12.12 1.57 3.62
C ASP A 193 10.98 2.24 2.84
N ARG A 194 11.05 2.21 1.50
CA ARG A 194 10.00 2.75 0.62
C ARG A 194 8.69 1.97 0.76
N GLN A 195 8.77 0.66 0.91
CA GLN A 195 7.59 -0.18 1.12
C GLN A 195 6.95 0.06 2.49
N GLN A 196 7.73 0.39 3.51
CA GLN A 196 7.20 0.86 4.79
C GLN A 196 6.42 2.18 4.63
N LEU A 197 6.93 3.12 3.83
CA LEU A 197 6.21 4.35 3.50
C LEU A 197 4.95 4.09 2.65
N ASN A 198 4.97 3.09 1.77
CA ASN A 198 3.77 2.65 1.04
C ASN A 198 2.69 2.13 2.00
N ASP A 199 3.07 1.39 3.05
CA ASP A 199 2.13 0.92 4.06
C ASP A 199 1.51 2.09 4.82
N GLN A 200 2.31 3.06 5.26
CA GLN A 200 1.81 4.30 5.88
C GLN A 200 0.86 5.06 4.95
N GLN A 201 1.24 5.22 3.68
CA GLN A 201 0.39 5.87 2.68
C GLN A 201 -0.94 5.13 2.49
N GLN A 202 -0.93 3.81 2.50
CA GLN A 202 -2.14 2.99 2.39
C GLN A 202 -3.06 3.17 3.60
N GLN A 203 -2.51 3.25 4.82
CA GLN A 203 -3.28 3.54 6.02
C GLN A 203 -3.88 4.95 5.98
N ASP A 204 -3.15 5.95 5.50
CA ASP A 204 -3.63 7.33 5.35
C ASP A 204 -4.75 7.43 4.31
N LEU A 205 -4.63 6.71 3.20
CA LEU A 205 -5.70 6.61 2.19
C LEU A 205 -6.96 5.94 2.76
N GLN A 206 -6.81 4.91 3.56
CA GLN A 206 -7.95 4.25 4.21
C GLN A 206 -8.64 5.15 5.24
N ARG A 207 -7.88 5.92 6.02
CA ARG A 207 -8.46 6.93 6.91
C ARG A 207 -9.25 7.97 6.12
N PHE A 208 -8.67 8.47 5.02
CA PHE A 208 -9.34 9.42 4.15
C PHE A 208 -10.63 8.87 3.55
N GLU A 209 -10.60 7.65 3.02
CA GLU A 209 -11.76 6.97 2.47
C GLU A 209 -12.84 6.72 3.55
N LEU A 210 -12.43 6.30 4.74
CA LEU A 210 -13.35 6.14 5.86
C LEU A 210 -14.01 7.47 6.25
N ILE A 211 -13.24 8.56 6.37
CA ILE A 211 -13.80 9.89 6.66
C ILE A 211 -14.85 10.23 5.60
N GLN A 212 -14.52 10.07 4.34
CA GLN A 212 -15.42 10.37 3.24
C GLN A 212 -16.74 9.56 3.32
N VAL A 213 -16.63 8.24 3.47
CA VAL A 213 -17.80 7.35 3.46
C VAL A 213 -18.62 7.48 4.74
N TYR A 214 -17.98 7.56 5.91
CA TYR A 214 -18.65 7.71 7.20
C TYR A 214 -19.42 9.02 7.27
N PHE A 215 -18.77 10.15 6.99
CA PHE A 215 -19.42 11.47 7.07
C PHE A 215 -20.36 11.76 5.91
N ASN A 216 -20.20 11.09 4.75
CA ASN A 216 -21.23 11.09 3.72
C ASN A 216 -22.50 10.37 4.23
N SER A 217 -22.35 9.25 4.96
CA SER A 217 -23.50 8.56 5.55
C SER A 217 -24.19 9.42 6.60
N GLN A 218 -23.44 10.17 7.40
CA GLN A 218 -23.94 11.17 8.32
C GLN A 218 -24.67 12.32 7.58
N LEU A 219 -24.11 12.80 6.48
CA LEU A 219 -24.79 13.80 5.63
C LEU A 219 -26.14 13.27 5.13
N GLN A 220 -26.17 12.07 4.57
CA GLN A 220 -27.42 11.49 4.07
C GLN A 220 -28.43 11.26 5.19
N GLN A 221 -27.99 10.95 6.41
CA GLN A 221 -28.86 10.86 7.59
C GLN A 221 -29.48 12.22 7.92
N GLN A 222 -28.70 13.31 7.90
CA GLN A 222 -29.20 14.66 8.15
C GLN A 222 -30.18 15.13 7.07
N LEU A 223 -29.89 14.84 5.79
CA LEU A 223 -30.79 15.14 4.67
C LEU A 223 -32.10 14.34 4.76
N LEU A 224 -32.06 13.09 5.21
CA LEU A 224 -33.24 12.28 5.50
C LEU A 224 -34.05 12.90 6.62
N ALA A 225 -33.43 13.30 7.75
CA ALA A 225 -34.11 13.96 8.86
C ALA A 225 -34.75 15.28 8.43
N ALA A 226 -34.07 16.10 7.62
CA ALA A 226 -34.64 17.33 7.05
C ALA A 226 -35.88 17.04 6.16
N SER A 227 -35.81 15.98 5.33
CA SER A 227 -36.93 15.57 4.46
C SER A 227 -38.10 15.03 5.26
N GLN A 228 -37.86 14.25 6.34
CA GLN A 228 -38.89 13.78 7.27
C GLN A 228 -39.57 14.94 7.99
N TYR A 229 -38.76 15.90 8.48
CA TYR A 229 -39.29 17.12 9.11
C TYR A 229 -40.19 17.91 8.12
N ASN A 230 -39.69 18.11 6.89
CA ASN A 230 -40.46 18.83 5.86
C ASN A 230 -41.79 18.14 5.55
N LEU A 231 -41.74 16.82 5.31
CA LEU A 231 -42.99 16.08 5.02
C LEU A 231 -43.99 16.17 6.18
N LYS A 232 -43.53 15.99 7.41
CA LYS A 232 -44.37 16.08 8.61
C LYS A 232 -45.06 17.46 8.73
N ALA A 233 -44.30 18.55 8.50
CA ALA A 233 -44.83 19.90 8.52
C ALA A 233 -45.85 20.16 7.42
N ILE A 234 -45.50 19.82 6.15
CA ILE A 234 -46.41 19.99 5.01
C ILE A 234 -47.68 19.12 5.14
N GLN A 235 -47.58 17.89 5.67
CA GLN A 235 -48.74 17.07 6.01
C GLN A 235 -49.66 17.76 7.02
N GLY A 236 -49.07 18.39 8.06
CA GLY A 236 -49.81 19.19 9.04
C GLY A 236 -50.54 20.36 8.37
N HIS A 237 -49.87 21.09 7.49
CA HIS A 237 -50.50 22.20 6.74
C HIS A 237 -51.59 21.71 5.82
N TYR A 238 -51.41 20.58 5.12
CA TYR A 238 -52.47 19.99 4.27
C TYR A 238 -53.69 19.57 5.09
N GLN A 239 -53.51 18.95 6.26
CA GLN A 239 -54.65 18.59 7.15
C GLN A 239 -55.39 19.82 7.67
N ASN A 240 -54.67 20.90 8.01
CA ASN A 240 -55.28 22.17 8.38
C ASN A 240 -56.04 22.80 7.21
N ALA A 241 -55.45 22.77 6.01
CA ALA A 241 -56.09 23.28 4.80
C ALA A 241 -57.40 22.52 4.46
N LEU A 242 -57.46 21.19 4.65
CA LEU A 242 -58.66 20.41 4.51
C LEU A 242 -59.82 20.90 5.44
N LYS A 243 -59.48 21.17 6.72
CA LYS A 243 -60.45 21.67 7.71
C LYS A 243 -60.92 23.08 7.36
N LEU A 244 -60.02 23.97 6.91
CA LEU A 244 -60.35 25.34 6.51
C LEU A 244 -61.19 25.37 5.22
N GLU A 245 -60.96 24.50 4.24
CA GLU A 245 -61.80 24.35 3.04
C GLU A 245 -63.18 23.88 3.43
N GLN A 246 -63.32 22.86 4.31
CA GLN A 246 -64.62 22.37 4.78
C GLN A 246 -65.40 23.44 5.50
N GLN A 247 -64.74 24.37 6.18
CA GLN A 247 -65.39 25.51 6.87
C GLN A 247 -65.61 26.73 5.95
N GLY A 248 -65.17 26.67 4.69
CA GLY A 248 -65.28 27.74 3.73
C GLY A 248 -64.35 28.91 3.84
N PHE A 249 -63.31 28.77 4.69
CA PHE A 249 -62.27 29.82 4.92
C PHE A 249 -61.24 29.91 3.81
N ILE A 250 -60.96 28.79 3.08
CA ILE A 250 -60.02 28.79 1.96
C ILE A 250 -60.69 28.12 0.72
N SER A 251 -60.15 28.46 -0.46
CA SER A 251 -60.56 27.87 -1.71
C SER A 251 -60.03 26.46 -1.90
N LYS A 252 -60.69 25.64 -2.72
CA LYS A 252 -60.18 24.34 -3.17
C LYS A 252 -58.81 24.47 -3.84
N GLY A 253 -58.56 25.57 -4.56
CA GLY A 253 -57.23 25.82 -5.19
C GLY A 253 -56.12 25.95 -4.17
N GLN A 254 -56.35 26.67 -3.06
CA GLN A 254 -55.34 26.79 -1.97
C GLN A 254 -55.08 25.46 -1.30
N ARG A 255 -56.11 24.65 -1.02
CA ARG A 255 -55.90 23.28 -0.49
C ARG A 255 -55.09 22.40 -1.45
N MET A 256 -55.39 22.47 -2.80
CA MET A 256 -54.64 21.71 -3.82
C MET A 256 -53.18 22.09 -3.88
N GLN A 257 -52.79 23.32 -3.57
CA GLN A 257 -51.37 23.74 -3.46
C GLN A 257 -50.65 22.96 -2.35
N PHE A 258 -51.26 22.81 -1.17
CA PHE A 258 -50.70 21.97 -0.09
C PHE A 258 -50.66 20.49 -0.47
N GLU A 259 -51.65 19.98 -1.24
CA GLU A 259 -51.61 18.60 -1.72
C GLU A 259 -50.44 18.34 -2.67
N VAL A 260 -50.15 19.25 -3.61
CA VAL A 260 -48.99 19.18 -4.49
C VAL A 260 -47.68 19.27 -3.68
N ALA A 261 -47.61 20.18 -2.72
CA ALA A 261 -46.47 20.31 -1.84
C ALA A 261 -46.21 19.03 -1.02
N LYS A 262 -47.27 18.40 -0.49
CA LYS A 262 -47.19 17.12 0.21
C LYS A 262 -46.65 16.01 -0.68
N ASN A 263 -47.17 15.85 -1.89
CA ASN A 263 -46.71 14.82 -2.83
C ASN A 263 -45.22 15.05 -3.23
N ASN A 264 -44.79 16.31 -3.38
CA ASN A 264 -43.37 16.66 -3.61
C ASN A 264 -42.49 16.31 -2.41
N ALA A 265 -42.97 16.59 -1.19
CA ALA A 265 -42.24 16.25 0.04
C ALA A 265 -42.14 14.72 0.23
N GLU A 266 -43.20 13.95 -0.07
CA GLU A 266 -43.16 12.47 -0.08
C GLU A 266 -42.14 11.93 -1.06
N ARG A 267 -42.08 12.45 -2.29
CA ARG A 267 -41.04 12.10 -3.28
C ARG A 267 -39.64 12.47 -2.78
N GLY A 268 -39.48 13.64 -2.16
CA GLY A 268 -38.20 14.06 -1.54
C GLY A 268 -37.76 13.09 -0.46
N LEU A 269 -38.64 12.64 0.41
CA LEU A 269 -38.35 11.65 1.44
C LEU A 269 -37.92 10.32 0.85
N GLN A 270 -38.64 9.78 -0.15
CA GLN A 270 -38.29 8.53 -0.82
C GLN A 270 -36.86 8.58 -1.40
N ASN A 271 -36.49 9.70 -2.03
CA ASN A 271 -35.13 9.89 -2.56
C ASN A 271 -34.10 9.93 -1.44
N SER A 272 -34.36 10.66 -0.34
CA SER A 272 -33.45 10.76 0.80
C SER A 272 -33.25 9.41 1.50
N GLU A 273 -34.30 8.60 1.64
CA GLU A 273 -34.24 7.24 2.17
C GLU A 273 -33.40 6.32 1.29
N ALA A 274 -33.54 6.40 -0.03
CA ALA A 274 -32.76 5.62 -0.97
C ALA A 274 -31.27 5.99 -0.88
N ASN A 275 -30.95 7.29 -0.82
CA ASN A 275 -29.58 7.79 -0.69
C ASN A 275 -28.94 7.36 0.64
N TYR A 276 -29.67 7.48 1.74
CA TYR A 276 -29.18 7.05 3.05
C TYR A 276 -28.89 5.54 3.09
N ARG A 277 -29.83 4.72 2.58
CA ARG A 277 -29.60 3.26 2.47
C ARG A 277 -28.38 2.93 1.61
N SER A 278 -28.19 3.63 0.49
CA SER A 278 -27.04 3.44 -0.37
C SER A 278 -25.73 3.82 0.34
N SER A 279 -25.70 4.93 1.08
CA SER A 279 -24.50 5.35 1.82
C SER A 279 -24.15 4.40 2.95
N LEU A 280 -25.15 3.88 3.69
CA LEU A 280 -24.93 2.84 4.70
C LEU A 280 -24.41 1.54 4.08
N PHE A 281 -24.89 1.16 2.90
CA PHE A 281 -24.38 -0.01 2.20
C PHE A 281 -22.89 0.17 1.83
N GLN A 282 -22.50 1.35 1.35
CA GLN A 282 -21.09 1.67 1.05
C GLN A 282 -20.22 1.58 2.31
N LEU A 283 -20.69 2.13 3.44
CA LEU A 283 -19.97 2.05 4.72
C LEU A 283 -19.86 0.61 5.22
N ASN A 284 -20.94 -0.15 5.18
CA ASN A 284 -20.93 -1.57 5.55
C ASN A 284 -19.97 -2.38 4.69
N ASN A 285 -19.92 -2.11 3.39
CA ASN A 285 -18.99 -2.77 2.46
C ASN A 285 -17.54 -2.40 2.77
N LEU A 286 -17.26 -1.11 2.99
CA LEU A 286 -15.91 -0.64 3.36
C LEU A 286 -15.40 -1.29 4.65
N LEU A 287 -16.29 -1.42 5.65
CA LEU A 287 -15.98 -2.03 6.94
C LEU A 287 -16.17 -3.57 6.96
N GLN A 288 -16.48 -4.18 5.81
CA GLN A 288 -16.73 -5.63 5.72
C GLN A 288 -17.74 -6.12 6.76
N SER A 289 -18.75 -5.32 7.05
CA SER A 289 -19.78 -5.56 8.04
C SER A 289 -21.16 -5.47 7.37
N SER A 290 -22.14 -6.19 7.88
CA SER A 290 -23.53 -6.10 7.41
C SER A 290 -24.49 -5.58 8.50
N GLN A 291 -23.97 -5.17 9.66
CA GLN A 291 -24.77 -4.92 10.86
C GLN A 291 -24.89 -3.45 11.27
N ILE A 292 -24.13 -2.54 10.64
CA ILE A 292 -24.14 -1.12 10.99
C ILE A 292 -25.45 -0.51 10.49
N LYS A 293 -26.23 0.02 11.42
CA LYS A 293 -27.54 0.65 11.14
C LYS A 293 -27.60 2.10 11.58
N ASP A 294 -26.73 2.49 12.52
CA ASP A 294 -26.72 3.81 13.10
C ASP A 294 -25.29 4.30 13.35
N LEU A 295 -25.09 5.62 13.32
CA LEU A 295 -23.79 6.28 13.44
C LEU A 295 -23.83 7.29 14.59
N SER A 296 -22.87 7.23 15.52
CA SER A 296 -22.90 8.07 16.72
C SER A 296 -22.06 9.34 16.61
N THR A 297 -21.10 9.44 15.68
CA THR A 297 -20.29 10.66 15.51
C THR A 297 -20.97 11.58 14.51
N PRO A 298 -21.53 12.75 14.92
CA PRO A 298 -22.25 13.64 14.02
C PRO A 298 -21.31 14.41 13.09
N LEU A 299 -21.88 15.06 12.09
CA LEU A 299 -21.18 16.11 11.33
C LEU A 299 -20.83 17.27 12.26
N PHE A 300 -19.71 17.92 12.00
CA PHE A 300 -19.20 18.97 12.86
C PHE A 300 -18.50 20.09 12.09
N VAL A 301 -18.42 21.26 12.71
CA VAL A 301 -17.61 22.41 12.28
C VAL A 301 -16.89 22.96 13.51
N ASN A 302 -15.57 22.98 13.51
CA ASN A 302 -14.79 23.66 14.56
C ASN A 302 -14.80 25.17 14.28
N LYS A 303 -15.13 25.98 15.27
CA LYS A 303 -15.29 27.46 15.07
C LYS A 303 -13.97 28.23 14.98
N THR A 304 -12.86 27.62 15.38
CA THR A 304 -11.53 28.22 15.31
C THR A 304 -10.53 27.27 14.68
N PRO A 305 -9.68 27.72 13.73
CA PRO A 305 -8.62 26.88 13.20
C PRO A 305 -7.57 26.61 14.27
N SER A 306 -7.16 25.35 14.42
CA SER A 306 -6.16 24.94 15.42
C SER A 306 -4.73 25.28 15.03
N THR A 307 -4.43 25.37 13.74
CA THR A 307 -3.07 25.55 13.22
C THR A 307 -3.05 26.57 12.09
N SER A 308 -2.03 27.42 12.03
CA SER A 308 -1.90 28.43 10.97
C SER A 308 -1.41 27.79 9.66
N LEU A 309 -1.84 28.36 8.53
CA LEU A 309 -1.40 27.93 7.19
C LEU A 309 0.13 27.93 7.05
N ASN A 310 0.80 28.97 7.57
CA ASN A 310 2.27 29.09 7.52
C ASN A 310 2.97 27.96 8.27
N THR A 311 2.41 27.50 9.39
CA THR A 311 2.95 26.35 10.14
C THR A 311 2.83 25.08 9.32
N LEU A 312 1.65 24.84 8.70
CA LEU A 312 1.41 23.67 7.86
C LEU A 312 2.35 23.64 6.63
N LEU A 313 2.52 24.78 5.94
CA LEU A 313 3.40 24.89 4.79
C LEU A 313 4.90 24.72 5.13
N LYS A 314 5.30 24.97 6.39
CA LYS A 314 6.69 24.74 6.84
C LYS A 314 6.93 23.29 7.22
N SER A 315 5.95 22.62 7.83
CA SER A 315 6.13 21.26 8.37
C SER A 315 5.80 20.13 7.39
N TYR A 316 4.95 20.36 6.36
CA TYR A 316 4.51 19.31 5.44
C TYR A 316 5.65 18.55 4.74
N PRO A 317 6.83 19.13 4.40
CA PRO A 317 7.86 18.38 3.69
C PRO A 317 8.43 17.21 4.50
N GLU A 318 8.37 17.30 5.83
CA GLU A 318 8.82 16.26 6.76
C GLU A 318 7.67 15.31 7.14
N GLN A 319 6.45 15.81 7.20
CA GLN A 319 5.27 15.03 7.60
C GLN A 319 4.70 14.20 6.45
N SER A 320 4.64 14.77 5.24
CA SER A 320 4.00 14.13 4.09
C SER A 320 4.71 12.81 3.69
N VAL A 321 3.98 11.71 3.82
CA VAL A 321 4.44 10.38 3.43
C VAL A 321 4.80 10.36 1.95
N LEU A 322 4.04 11.06 1.09
CA LEU A 322 4.32 11.15 -0.34
C LEU A 322 5.67 11.81 -0.62
N ILE A 323 6.00 12.92 0.05
CA ILE A 323 7.31 13.59 -0.13
C ILE A 323 8.45 12.71 0.38
N ARG A 324 8.30 12.07 1.52
CA ARG A 324 9.29 11.13 2.07
C ARG A 324 9.53 9.95 1.12
N LYS A 325 8.48 9.43 0.50
CA LYS A 325 8.56 8.37 -0.51
C LYS A 325 9.32 8.83 -1.76
N MET A 326 9.04 10.04 -2.27
CA MET A 326 9.76 10.60 -3.42
C MET A 326 11.24 10.85 -3.11
N GLN A 327 11.59 11.18 -1.87
CA GLN A 327 12.99 11.25 -1.45
C GLN A 327 13.67 9.87 -1.51
N LYS A 328 12.94 8.79 -1.18
CA LYS A 328 13.45 7.41 -1.38
C LYS A 328 13.60 7.07 -2.86
N ASP A 329 12.71 7.56 -3.73
CA ASP A 329 12.83 7.37 -5.18
C ASP A 329 14.09 8.07 -5.74
N ILE A 330 14.45 9.25 -5.24
CA ILE A 330 15.72 9.93 -5.57
C ILE A 330 16.91 9.08 -5.07
N GLN A 331 16.84 8.52 -3.85
CA GLN A 331 17.89 7.65 -3.34
C GLN A 331 18.04 6.37 -4.18
N LEU A 332 16.93 5.76 -4.64
CA LEU A 332 16.95 4.63 -5.58
C LEU A 332 17.62 5.00 -6.90
N ALA A 333 17.27 6.13 -7.47
CA ALA A 333 17.90 6.62 -8.70
C ALA A 333 19.40 6.85 -8.52
N ASN A 334 19.84 7.39 -7.37
CA ASN A 334 21.26 7.51 -7.03
C ASN A 334 21.96 6.14 -6.92
N ALA A 335 21.33 5.16 -6.27
CA ALA A 335 21.85 3.80 -6.17
C ALA A 335 21.98 3.16 -7.57
N GLN A 336 21.03 3.42 -8.47
CA GLN A 336 21.06 2.95 -9.86
C GLN A 336 22.25 3.56 -10.63
N VAL A 337 22.53 4.85 -10.46
CA VAL A 337 23.73 5.49 -11.05
C VAL A 337 25.01 4.80 -10.56
N LYS A 338 25.10 4.50 -9.25
CA LYS A 338 26.25 3.77 -8.66
C LYS A 338 26.39 2.37 -9.26
N ILE A 339 25.29 1.64 -9.45
CA ILE A 339 25.26 0.31 -10.08
C ILE A 339 25.77 0.38 -11.53
N LYS A 340 25.28 1.36 -12.32
CA LYS A 340 25.78 1.57 -13.70
C LYS A 340 27.26 1.93 -13.73
N SER A 341 27.72 2.74 -12.77
CA SER A 341 29.13 3.11 -12.63
C SER A 341 30.02 1.94 -12.20
N ALA A 342 29.48 0.94 -11.49
CA ALA A 342 30.24 -0.25 -11.09
C ALA A 342 30.73 -1.06 -12.29
N ALA A 343 30.00 -1.05 -13.41
CA ALA A 343 30.37 -1.75 -14.64
C ALA A 343 31.67 -1.21 -15.29
N THR A 344 32.12 0.00 -14.94
CA THR A 344 33.38 0.61 -15.41
C THR A 344 34.56 0.34 -14.49
N LYS A 345 34.40 -0.41 -13.42
CA LYS A 345 35.41 -0.70 -12.42
C LYS A 345 35.83 -2.17 -12.47
N PRO A 346 37.07 -2.51 -12.02
CA PRO A 346 37.49 -3.91 -11.95
C PRO A 346 36.64 -4.69 -10.93
N ASN A 347 36.56 -6.00 -11.16
CA ASN A 347 35.99 -6.95 -10.21
C ASN A 347 37.10 -7.91 -9.76
N VAL A 348 37.15 -8.19 -8.46
CA VAL A 348 38.14 -9.10 -7.85
C VAL A 348 37.41 -10.11 -6.99
N PHE A 349 37.74 -11.39 -7.16
CA PHE A 349 37.16 -12.47 -6.36
C PHE A 349 38.22 -13.53 -6.04
N ALA A 350 38.10 -14.14 -4.86
CA ALA A 350 38.82 -15.36 -4.51
C ALA A 350 37.91 -16.56 -4.90
N PHE A 351 38.57 -17.62 -5.37
CA PHE A 351 37.92 -18.85 -5.73
C PHE A 351 38.66 -20.07 -5.26
N GLY A 352 37.95 -21.18 -5.07
CA GLY A 352 38.51 -22.47 -4.75
C GLY A 352 37.64 -23.57 -5.31
N GLU A 353 38.24 -24.65 -5.77
CA GLU A 353 37.52 -25.85 -6.23
C GLU A 353 38.23 -27.10 -5.69
N TYR A 354 37.41 -28.09 -5.27
CA TYR A 354 37.90 -29.39 -4.78
C TYR A 354 37.12 -30.51 -5.45
N GLY A 355 37.83 -31.40 -6.13
CA GLY A 355 37.29 -32.59 -6.77
C GLY A 355 37.04 -33.71 -5.74
N LEU A 356 35.87 -34.36 -5.83
CA LEU A 356 35.44 -35.46 -4.96
C LEU A 356 35.69 -36.85 -5.58
N GLU A 357 36.65 -36.95 -6.49
CA GLU A 357 37.03 -38.19 -7.16
C GLU A 357 38.04 -38.99 -6.33
N ASP A 358 38.32 -40.24 -6.75
CA ASP A 358 39.31 -41.11 -6.06
C ASP A 358 40.72 -40.50 -6.00
N ASN A 359 41.07 -39.63 -6.97
CA ASN A 359 42.25 -38.82 -6.96
C ASN A 359 41.91 -37.34 -6.77
N PRO A 360 41.71 -36.87 -5.54
CA PRO A 360 41.25 -35.52 -5.28
C PRO A 360 42.27 -34.48 -5.76
N HIS A 361 41.78 -33.50 -6.49
CA HIS A 361 42.54 -32.34 -6.93
C HIS A 361 41.86 -31.06 -6.37
N TRP A 362 42.67 -30.03 -6.15
CA TRP A 362 42.16 -28.76 -5.69
C TRP A 362 42.88 -27.59 -6.32
N ILE A 363 42.19 -26.46 -6.42
CA ILE A 363 42.77 -25.18 -6.80
C ILE A 363 42.20 -24.08 -5.95
N VAL A 364 43.05 -23.12 -5.57
CA VAL A 364 42.66 -21.89 -4.88
C VAL A 364 43.39 -20.74 -5.54
N GLY A 365 42.67 -19.63 -5.73
CA GLY A 365 43.27 -18.46 -6.38
C GLY A 365 42.49 -17.17 -6.17
N VAL A 366 43.05 -16.10 -6.73
CA VAL A 366 42.36 -14.81 -6.85
C VAL A 366 42.37 -14.42 -8.31
N ALA A 367 41.20 -14.01 -8.79
CA ALA A 367 41.01 -13.52 -10.17
C ALA A 367 40.56 -12.07 -10.15
N ALA A 368 41.11 -11.26 -11.05
CA ALA A 368 40.71 -9.90 -11.29
C ALA A 368 40.25 -9.74 -12.74
N ARG A 369 39.11 -9.09 -12.95
CA ARG A 369 38.58 -8.78 -14.27
C ARG A 369 38.37 -7.29 -14.42
N TYR A 370 38.89 -6.75 -15.53
CA TYR A 370 38.60 -5.39 -15.98
C TYR A 370 38.15 -5.41 -17.43
N ASN A 371 36.97 -4.88 -17.69
CA ASN A 371 36.38 -4.89 -19.03
C ASN A 371 36.93 -3.71 -19.85
N LEU A 372 37.73 -4.01 -20.86
CA LEU A 372 38.31 -3.00 -21.76
C LEU A 372 37.33 -2.61 -22.88
N PHE A 373 36.52 -3.58 -23.37
CA PHE A 373 35.54 -3.38 -24.42
C PHE A 373 34.39 -4.38 -24.28
N SER A 374 33.15 -3.91 -24.18
CA SER A 374 31.97 -4.76 -23.95
C SER A 374 30.93 -4.66 -25.05
N GLY A 375 31.12 -3.84 -26.08
CA GLY A 375 30.06 -3.52 -27.07
C GLY A 375 28.95 -2.59 -26.49
N VAL A 376 28.91 -2.37 -25.18
CA VAL A 376 27.98 -1.44 -24.51
C VAL A 376 28.71 -0.15 -24.15
N ASP A 377 28.14 0.98 -24.57
CA ASP A 377 28.67 2.31 -24.17
C ASP A 377 28.27 2.60 -22.69
N HIS A 378 29.14 2.23 -21.77
CA HIS A 378 28.92 2.45 -20.34
C HIS A 378 28.78 3.93 -19.97
N LYS A 379 29.46 4.84 -20.70
CA LYS A 379 29.35 6.28 -20.45
C LYS A 379 27.94 6.77 -20.72
N LYS A 380 27.35 6.38 -21.87
CA LYS A 380 25.97 6.70 -22.20
C LYS A 380 24.98 6.06 -21.23
N SER A 381 25.25 4.82 -20.77
CA SER A 381 24.41 4.15 -19.78
C SER A 381 24.42 4.88 -18.42
N ILE A 382 25.56 5.41 -17.99
CA ILE A 382 25.66 6.25 -16.78
C ILE A 382 24.92 7.58 -16.98
N GLN A 383 25.17 8.27 -18.10
CA GLN A 383 24.47 9.52 -18.42
C GLN A 383 22.93 9.34 -18.46
N ALA A 384 22.45 8.24 -19.01
CA ALA A 384 21.01 7.90 -19.01
C ALA A 384 20.49 7.76 -17.57
N ALA A 385 21.22 7.08 -16.70
CA ALA A 385 20.84 6.94 -15.29
C ALA A 385 20.87 8.27 -14.53
N GLU A 386 21.83 9.14 -14.82
CA GLU A 386 21.91 10.51 -14.25
C GLU A 386 20.71 11.38 -14.72
N LEU A 387 20.31 11.27 -15.99
CA LEU A 387 19.12 11.95 -16.50
C LEU A 387 17.83 11.41 -15.84
N GLN A 388 17.74 10.11 -15.60
CA GLN A 388 16.62 9.53 -14.86
C GLN A 388 16.57 10.04 -13.42
N ARG A 389 17.71 10.14 -12.72
CA ARG A 389 17.80 10.76 -11.41
C ARG A 389 17.32 12.20 -11.43
N TYR A 390 17.82 12.99 -12.37
CA TYR A 390 17.41 14.39 -12.53
C TYR A 390 15.92 14.54 -12.81
N ALA A 391 15.35 13.68 -13.66
CA ALA A 391 13.92 13.64 -13.90
C ALA A 391 13.13 13.35 -12.61
N THR A 392 13.61 12.42 -11.77
CA THR A 392 12.99 12.10 -10.47
C THR A 392 13.05 13.30 -9.51
N GLU A 393 14.14 14.07 -9.50
CA GLU A 393 14.26 15.29 -8.71
C GLU A 393 13.25 16.37 -9.15
N LEU A 394 13.09 16.56 -10.48
CA LEU A 394 12.13 17.50 -11.04
C LEU A 394 10.67 17.08 -10.74
N MET A 395 10.35 15.78 -10.85
CA MET A 395 9.04 15.26 -10.48
C MET A 395 8.74 15.48 -9.00
N THR A 396 9.74 15.30 -8.14
CA THR A 396 9.61 15.57 -6.69
C THR A 396 9.35 17.06 -6.43
N ALA A 397 10.06 17.96 -7.12
CA ALA A 397 9.85 19.39 -7.00
C ALA A 397 8.43 19.79 -7.47
N ARG A 398 7.95 19.21 -8.58
CA ARG A 398 6.59 19.43 -9.09
C ARG A 398 5.53 18.96 -8.09
N SER A 399 5.69 17.77 -7.52
CA SER A 399 4.75 17.23 -6.53
C SER A 399 4.71 18.07 -5.24
N LYS A 400 5.84 18.66 -4.84
CA LYS A 400 5.84 19.64 -3.72
C LYS A 400 4.94 20.84 -4.03
N GLN A 401 5.04 21.43 -5.22
CA GLN A 401 4.19 22.55 -5.63
C GLN A 401 2.70 22.18 -5.64
N GLU A 402 2.37 20.96 -6.08
CA GLU A 402 1.00 20.47 -6.11
C GLU A 402 0.44 20.28 -4.69
N ILE A 403 1.23 19.71 -3.77
CA ILE A 403 0.85 19.55 -2.36
C ILE A 403 0.67 20.92 -1.69
N GLU A 404 1.58 21.87 -1.90
CA GLU A 404 1.44 23.23 -1.36
C GLU A 404 0.14 23.90 -1.85
N THR A 405 -0.16 23.76 -3.13
CA THR A 405 -1.40 24.27 -3.71
C THR A 405 -2.63 23.60 -3.08
N LEU A 406 -2.57 22.28 -2.85
CA LEU A 406 -3.67 21.53 -2.25
C LEU A 406 -3.86 21.89 -0.77
N ILE A 407 -2.78 22.06 -0.01
CA ILE A 407 -2.82 22.55 1.38
C ILE A 407 -3.47 23.94 1.44
N TYR A 408 -3.03 24.86 0.57
CA TYR A 408 -3.59 26.21 0.53
C TYR A 408 -5.08 26.20 0.20
N LYS A 409 -5.47 25.45 -0.83
CA LYS A 409 -6.86 25.33 -1.27
C LYS A 409 -7.75 24.74 -0.20
N SER A 410 -7.38 23.59 0.39
CA SER A 410 -8.17 22.91 1.40
C SER A 410 -8.27 23.72 2.69
N TYR A 411 -7.20 24.43 3.08
CA TYR A 411 -7.23 25.37 4.21
C TYR A 411 -8.22 26.52 3.97
N SER A 412 -8.20 27.11 2.77
CA SER A 412 -9.11 28.20 2.39
C SER A 412 -10.57 27.73 2.36
N GLU A 413 -10.83 26.52 1.82
CA GLU A 413 -12.17 25.91 1.80
C GLU A 413 -12.68 25.61 3.23
N MET A 414 -11.81 25.12 4.09
CA MET A 414 -12.10 24.87 5.50
C MET A 414 -12.52 26.17 6.21
N LEU A 415 -11.74 27.26 6.05
CA LEU A 415 -12.08 28.57 6.64
C LEU A 415 -13.40 29.13 6.09
N THR A 416 -13.63 28.97 4.78
CA THR A 416 -14.90 29.41 4.17
C THR A 416 -16.08 28.65 4.75
N ALA A 417 -15.95 27.34 4.95
CA ALA A 417 -17.00 26.55 5.57
C ALA A 417 -17.27 26.94 7.04
N GLN A 418 -16.22 27.28 7.79
CA GLN A 418 -16.36 27.84 9.16
C GLN A 418 -17.13 29.15 9.17
N GLN A 419 -16.80 30.08 8.28
CA GLN A 419 -17.50 31.38 8.19
C GLN A 419 -18.96 31.21 7.73
N SER A 420 -19.20 30.29 6.78
CA SER A 420 -20.54 29.96 6.30
C SER A 420 -21.41 29.37 7.40
N ASP A 421 -20.86 28.53 8.29
CA ASP A 421 -21.59 27.93 9.40
C ASP A 421 -22.20 28.98 10.33
N ILE A 422 -21.43 30.03 10.65
CA ILE A 422 -21.91 31.15 11.48
C ILE A 422 -23.11 31.87 10.84
N LEU A 423 -23.03 32.11 9.52
CA LEU A 423 -24.12 32.77 8.77
C LEU A 423 -25.33 31.87 8.65
N LEU A 424 -25.15 30.57 8.42
CA LEU A 424 -26.23 29.58 8.34
C LEU A 424 -26.97 29.43 9.67
N GLU A 425 -26.27 29.47 10.83
CA GLU A 425 -26.92 29.52 12.15
C GLU A 425 -27.81 30.77 12.32
N GLN A 426 -27.36 31.92 11.82
CA GLN A 426 -28.16 33.17 11.87
C GLN A 426 -29.38 33.06 10.94
N ASN A 427 -29.18 32.57 9.73
CA ASN A 427 -30.22 32.36 8.76
C ASN A 427 -31.30 31.38 9.26
N LEU A 428 -30.87 30.31 9.96
CA LEU A 428 -31.79 29.33 10.54
C LEU A 428 -32.75 30.00 11.54
N LYS A 429 -32.24 30.88 12.42
CA LYS A 429 -33.08 31.63 13.38
C LYS A 429 -34.09 32.53 12.67
N ALA A 430 -33.65 33.25 11.63
CA ALA A 430 -34.52 34.10 10.83
C ALA A 430 -35.56 33.32 10.06
N ALA A 431 -35.21 32.15 9.49
CA ALA A 431 -36.15 31.29 8.77
C ALA A 431 -37.22 30.67 9.67
N LEU A 432 -36.85 30.27 10.89
CA LEU A 432 -37.80 29.77 11.90
C LEU A 432 -38.83 30.84 12.26
N GLU A 433 -38.37 32.05 12.50
CA GLU A 433 -39.27 33.16 12.83
C GLU A 433 -40.15 33.56 11.62
N ASN A 434 -39.58 33.58 10.40
CA ASN A 434 -40.34 33.84 9.20
C ASN A 434 -41.47 32.79 9.02
N LEU A 435 -41.16 31.49 9.17
CA LEU A 435 -42.17 30.44 9.09
C LEU A 435 -43.29 30.65 10.11
N ARG A 436 -42.96 30.95 11.35
CA ARG A 436 -43.91 31.25 12.42
C ARG A 436 -44.86 32.40 12.04
N ILE A 437 -44.28 33.49 11.48
CA ILE A 437 -45.07 34.65 11.03
C ILE A 437 -46.00 34.27 9.89
N GLN A 438 -45.53 33.53 8.87
CA GLN A 438 -46.33 33.10 7.72
C GLN A 438 -47.45 32.16 8.14
N GLU A 439 -47.24 31.25 9.07
CA GLU A 439 -48.24 30.36 9.64
C GLU A 439 -49.34 31.12 10.38
N LEU A 440 -48.97 32.13 11.18
CA LEU A 440 -49.96 32.99 11.87
C LEU A 440 -50.72 33.85 10.88
N SER A 441 -50.05 34.50 9.95
CA SER A 441 -50.68 35.35 8.92
C SER A 441 -51.65 34.53 8.03
N PHE A 442 -51.31 33.28 7.73
CA PHE A 442 -52.21 32.38 6.97
C PHE A 442 -53.49 32.05 7.75
N LYS A 443 -53.39 31.85 9.08
CA LYS A 443 -54.59 31.61 9.92
C LYS A 443 -55.51 32.81 9.99
N GLU A 444 -54.95 34.04 9.85
CA GLU A 444 -55.71 35.30 9.87
C GLU A 444 -56.08 35.79 8.46
N ASP A 445 -55.97 34.92 7.42
CA ASP A 445 -56.23 35.22 6.00
C ASP A 445 -55.39 36.37 5.41
N MET A 446 -54.23 36.67 6.03
CA MET A 446 -53.32 37.72 5.62
C MET A 446 -52.11 37.19 4.79
N ALA A 447 -51.98 35.88 4.66
CA ALA A 447 -50.96 35.23 3.85
C ALA A 447 -51.54 34.15 2.95
N THR A 448 -50.89 33.85 1.83
CA THR A 448 -51.29 32.78 0.91
C THR A 448 -50.72 31.43 1.33
N ALA A 449 -51.35 30.34 0.86
CA ALA A 449 -50.81 28.98 1.03
C ALA A 449 -49.36 28.85 0.52
N ASN A 450 -49.04 29.49 -0.61
CA ASN A 450 -47.70 29.47 -1.17
C ASN A 450 -46.65 30.10 -0.24
N GLN A 451 -46.98 31.21 0.44
CA GLN A 451 -46.06 31.86 1.39
C GLN A 451 -45.68 30.94 2.56
N VAL A 452 -46.63 30.17 3.08
CA VAL A 452 -46.34 29.16 4.13
C VAL A 452 -45.49 28.01 3.57
N ILE A 453 -45.83 27.50 2.38
CA ILE A 453 -45.09 26.42 1.72
C ILE A 453 -43.65 26.88 1.43
N ASP A 454 -43.44 28.10 0.91
CA ASP A 454 -42.12 28.65 0.61
C ASP A 454 -41.31 28.86 1.86
N ALA A 455 -41.88 29.36 2.95
CA ALA A 455 -41.20 29.52 4.24
C ALA A 455 -40.78 28.14 4.84
N GLN A 456 -41.62 27.13 4.72
CA GLN A 456 -41.34 25.77 5.16
C GLN A 456 -40.21 25.14 4.31
N ASN A 457 -40.25 25.30 2.99
CA ASN A 457 -39.23 24.81 2.08
C ASN A 457 -37.88 25.53 2.32
N MET A 458 -37.89 26.85 2.57
CA MET A 458 -36.69 27.61 2.93
C MET A 458 -36.09 27.09 4.21
N LEU A 459 -36.85 26.83 5.27
CA LEU A 459 -36.34 26.26 6.51
C LEU A 459 -35.71 24.87 6.30
N SER A 460 -36.41 24.02 5.54
CA SER A 460 -35.92 22.67 5.22
C SER A 460 -34.63 22.72 4.38
N GLY A 461 -34.59 23.63 3.39
CA GLY A 461 -33.41 23.88 2.57
C GLY A 461 -32.22 24.34 3.40
N LEU A 462 -32.40 25.26 4.36
CA LEU A 462 -31.35 25.71 5.26
C LEU A 462 -30.80 24.58 6.15
N LYS A 463 -31.64 23.71 6.68
CA LYS A 463 -31.17 22.53 7.43
C LYS A 463 -30.31 21.61 6.56
N ALA A 464 -30.70 21.37 5.32
CA ALA A 464 -29.93 20.59 4.36
C ALA A 464 -28.59 21.30 4.01
N GLU A 465 -28.62 22.62 3.82
CA GLU A 465 -27.41 23.43 3.54
C GLU A 465 -26.42 23.43 4.69
N MET A 466 -26.88 23.49 5.95
CA MET A 466 -26.03 23.35 7.15
C MET A 466 -25.33 21.99 7.16
N ALA A 467 -26.03 20.89 6.87
CA ALA A 467 -25.44 19.56 6.81
C ALA A 467 -24.41 19.45 5.67
N LEU A 468 -24.72 20.02 4.49
CA LEU A 468 -23.79 20.08 3.35
C LEU A 468 -22.53 20.91 3.66
N ASN A 469 -22.70 22.06 4.34
CA ASN A 469 -21.59 22.91 4.75
C ASN A 469 -20.67 22.20 5.76
N ALA A 470 -21.26 21.52 6.74
CA ALA A 470 -20.51 20.74 7.71
C ALA A 470 -19.76 19.58 7.07
N TYR A 471 -20.38 18.87 6.12
CA TYR A 471 -19.70 17.85 5.33
C TYR A 471 -18.55 18.44 4.50
N LYS A 472 -18.76 19.59 3.86
CA LYS A 472 -17.71 20.32 3.13
C LYS A 472 -16.55 20.69 4.05
N TYR A 473 -16.83 21.16 5.27
CA TYR A 473 -15.82 21.41 6.30
C TYR A 473 -15.01 20.18 6.62
N VAL A 474 -15.67 19.06 6.93
CA VAL A 474 -15.03 17.77 7.26
C VAL A 474 -14.15 17.30 6.12
N MET A 475 -14.62 17.38 4.86
CA MET A 475 -13.84 16.95 3.70
C MET A 475 -12.65 17.87 3.41
N SER A 476 -12.81 19.19 3.59
CA SER A 476 -11.71 20.15 3.45
C SER A 476 -10.65 19.93 4.53
N LEU A 477 -11.05 19.68 5.77
CA LEU A 477 -10.16 19.31 6.88
C LEU A 477 -9.44 17.98 6.60
N ALA A 478 -10.17 16.95 6.17
CA ALA A 478 -9.58 15.66 5.84
C ALA A 478 -8.55 15.78 4.71
N THR A 479 -8.87 16.56 3.65
CA THR A 479 -7.97 16.81 2.53
C THR A 479 -6.73 17.58 2.97
N LEU A 480 -6.89 18.57 3.85
CA LEU A 480 -5.79 19.34 4.43
C LEU A 480 -4.84 18.44 5.21
N LEU A 481 -5.37 17.64 6.14
CA LEU A 481 -4.58 16.74 6.98
C LEU A 481 -3.91 15.63 6.16
N HIS A 482 -4.61 15.06 5.18
CA HIS A 482 -4.04 14.06 4.28
C HIS A 482 -2.89 14.64 3.43
N SER A 483 -3.06 15.85 2.87
CA SER A 483 -2.03 16.51 2.07
C SER A 483 -0.82 16.92 2.90
N HIS A 484 -1.04 17.34 4.14
CA HIS A 484 0.00 17.66 5.12
C HIS A 484 0.74 16.40 5.60
N GLY A 485 0.07 15.25 5.70
CA GLY A 485 0.60 13.99 6.22
C GLY A 485 0.31 13.76 7.71
N SER A 486 -0.79 14.33 8.23
CA SER A 486 -1.22 14.22 9.63
C SER A 486 -2.70 13.79 9.74
N ILE A 487 -3.17 12.97 8.81
CA ILE A 487 -4.57 12.53 8.80
C ILE A 487 -4.91 11.62 10.00
N ASP A 488 -3.91 11.01 10.61
CA ASP A 488 -4.01 10.26 11.87
C ASP A 488 -4.49 11.12 13.04
N GLN A 489 -4.32 12.46 12.97
CA GLN A 489 -4.79 13.42 13.98
C GLN A 489 -6.25 13.86 13.75
N PHE A 490 -6.94 13.34 12.72
CA PHE A 490 -8.32 13.77 12.43
C PHE A 490 -9.26 13.57 13.62
N SER A 491 -9.11 12.49 14.38
CA SER A 491 -9.93 12.20 15.55
C SER A 491 -9.84 13.28 16.66
N GLU A 492 -8.73 14.02 16.75
CA GLU A 492 -8.55 15.11 17.73
C GLU A 492 -9.48 16.30 17.43
N TYR A 493 -9.84 16.49 16.16
CA TYR A 493 -10.76 17.55 15.74
C TYR A 493 -12.21 17.27 16.10
N LEU A 494 -12.57 16.02 16.39
CA LEU A 494 -13.92 15.64 16.81
C LEU A 494 -14.27 16.16 18.20
N THR A 495 -13.28 16.42 19.06
CA THR A 495 -13.47 16.78 20.47
C THR A 495 -12.93 18.15 20.83
N GLN A 496 -12.62 18.99 19.82
CA GLN A 496 -12.11 20.33 20.07
C GLN A 496 -13.14 21.23 20.78
N PRO A 497 -12.71 22.12 21.66
CA PRO A 497 -13.60 23.12 22.25
C PRO A 497 -14.19 24.02 21.15
N ASN A 498 -15.42 24.48 21.37
CA ASN A 498 -16.18 25.30 20.41
C ASN A 498 -16.54 24.59 19.08
N THR A 499 -16.69 23.28 19.11
CA THR A 499 -17.19 22.51 17.97
C THR A 499 -18.72 22.63 17.88
N HIS A 500 -19.22 23.03 16.72
CA HIS A 500 -20.65 22.98 16.40
C HIS A 500 -20.95 21.62 15.77
N TYR A 501 -21.85 20.85 16.40
CA TYR A 501 -22.32 19.57 15.89
C TYR A 501 -23.67 19.74 15.21
N ILE A 502 -23.80 19.17 14.02
CA ILE A 502 -25.07 19.12 13.30
C ILE A 502 -25.83 17.88 13.78
N ASN A 503 -26.80 18.11 14.64
CA ASN A 503 -27.68 17.06 15.16
C ASN A 503 -29.03 17.09 14.41
N SER A 504 -29.60 15.91 14.17
CA SER A 504 -30.90 15.69 13.51
C SER A 504 -32.06 16.22 14.33
#